data_05275496b4ce499bcb3e5645b5029c4a
#
_entry.id   05275496b4ce499bcb3e5645b5029c4a
#
_cell.length_a   1.000
_cell.length_b   1.000
_cell.length_c   1.000
_cell.angle_alpha   90.00
_cell.angle_beta   90.00
_cell.angle_gamma   90.00
#
_symmetry.space_group_name_H-M   'P 1'
#
loop_
_entity.id
_entity.type
_entity.pdbx_description
1 polymer ?
#
loop_
_entity_poly.entity_id
_entity_poly.type
_entity_poly.pdbx_seq_one_letter_code
_entity_poly.pdbx_strand_id
1 'polypeptide(L)'
;MAKDEKIKIGFAGTPEIAFAHFNHLLNSPDIDISFVLTQPNKKSGRGLEESKTLFNDIDKNIPILQPENLNDQDTISTISKMKIDLLVVVAYGKILPDWVLEYPKFGCLNIHFSLLPKWRGAAPIQKAIANGDKISGISFMKIVNELDAGPIYESFNVDIEDNDFFQAEEKLLETSLMHISSVINEIVANNKQPEEQNSKEVTYAEKIDRDDGLVNWSWGVKEIKNKFLAYKKWPVLSF
;
A
#
# COMPACT_ATOMS: atom_id res chain seq x y z
N MET A 1 -22.94 27.57 10.96
CA MET A 1 -21.77 26.78 10.61
C MET A 1 -22.29 25.41 10.20
N ALA A 2 -22.17 25.04 8.94
CA ALA A 2 -22.49 23.69 8.48
C ALA A 2 -21.60 22.73 9.27
N LYS A 3 -22.16 21.66 9.81
CA LYS A 3 -21.39 20.54 10.35
C LYS A 3 -20.57 20.03 9.18
N ASP A 4 -19.25 20.18 9.22
CA ASP A 4 -18.37 19.67 8.17
C ASP A 4 -18.67 18.18 8.03
N GLU A 5 -19.20 17.79 6.87
CA GLU A 5 -19.54 16.40 6.58
C GLU A 5 -18.20 15.65 6.45
N LYS A 6 -18.02 14.59 7.25
CA LYS A 6 -16.80 13.79 7.21
C LYS A 6 -16.59 13.18 5.82
N ILE A 7 -15.36 13.09 5.40
CA ILE A 7 -14.97 12.41 4.16
C ILE A 7 -15.24 10.91 4.33
N LYS A 8 -16.09 10.35 3.47
CA LYS A 8 -16.42 8.93 3.47
C LYS A 8 -15.43 8.15 2.62
N ILE A 9 -14.68 7.26 3.23
CA ILE A 9 -13.72 6.43 2.52
C ILE A 9 -14.08 4.95 2.60
N GLY A 10 -13.74 4.19 1.54
CA GLY A 10 -13.49 2.77 1.62
C GLY A 10 -12.00 2.57 1.93
N PHE A 11 -11.65 1.52 2.63
CA PHE A 11 -10.26 1.14 2.86
C PHE A 11 -9.98 -0.25 2.28
N ALA A 12 -8.89 -0.41 1.54
CA ALA A 12 -8.46 -1.70 0.98
C ALA A 12 -7.02 -2.01 1.40
N GLY A 13 -6.82 -3.10 2.15
CA GLY A 13 -5.50 -3.47 2.64
C GLY A 13 -5.48 -4.84 3.30
N THR A 14 -4.29 -5.42 3.49
CA THR A 14 -4.19 -6.77 4.07
C THR A 14 -3.11 -6.88 5.16
N PRO A 15 -1.83 -6.52 4.93
CA PRO A 15 -0.76 -6.73 5.90
C PRO A 15 -0.78 -5.70 7.03
N GLU A 16 0.12 -5.88 7.97
CA GLU A 16 0.28 -5.06 9.17
C GLU A 16 0.45 -3.58 8.86
N ILE A 17 1.20 -3.26 7.82
CA ILE A 17 1.39 -1.88 7.36
C ILE A 17 0.06 -1.23 6.91
N ALA A 18 -0.85 -2.00 6.30
CA ALA A 18 -2.18 -1.52 5.95
C ALA A 18 -3.04 -1.30 7.19
N PHE A 19 -2.95 -2.19 8.17
CA PHE A 19 -3.68 -2.05 9.43
C PHE A 19 -3.25 -0.81 10.23
N ALA A 20 -1.97 -0.45 10.20
CA ALA A 20 -1.47 0.78 10.81
C ALA A 20 -2.11 2.03 10.16
N HIS A 21 -2.23 2.07 8.82
CA HIS A 21 -2.92 3.15 8.11
C HIS A 21 -4.40 3.20 8.44
N PHE A 22 -5.06 2.06 8.45
CA PHE A 22 -6.47 1.95 8.84
C PHE A 22 -6.70 2.54 10.23
N ASN A 23 -5.91 2.14 11.23
CA ASN A 23 -6.03 2.65 12.59
C ASN A 23 -5.78 4.16 12.69
N HIS A 24 -4.82 4.67 11.93
CA HIS A 24 -4.57 6.10 11.86
C HIS A 24 -5.79 6.86 11.31
N LEU A 25 -6.36 6.39 10.19
CA LEU A 25 -7.53 7.00 9.56
C LEU A 25 -8.79 6.87 10.40
N LEU A 26 -8.97 5.73 11.10
CA LEU A 26 -10.09 5.50 12.01
C LEU A 26 -10.15 6.54 13.14
N ASN A 27 -8.99 6.99 13.61
CA ASN A 27 -8.85 8.02 14.65
C ASN A 27 -8.83 9.45 14.10
N SER A 28 -8.92 9.65 12.80
CA SER A 28 -8.96 10.97 12.17
C SER A 28 -10.35 11.61 12.35
N PRO A 29 -10.43 12.86 12.84
CA PRO A 29 -11.73 13.50 13.12
C PRO A 29 -12.56 13.76 11.85
N ASP A 30 -11.90 13.93 10.71
CA ASP A 30 -12.50 14.36 9.45
C ASP A 30 -12.84 13.19 8.52
N ILE A 31 -12.51 11.96 8.92
CA ILE A 31 -12.69 10.76 8.08
C ILE A 31 -13.73 9.83 8.70
N ASP A 32 -14.53 9.20 7.82
CA ASP A 32 -15.49 8.15 8.13
C ASP A 32 -15.23 6.95 7.23
N ILE A 33 -14.86 5.80 7.85
CA ILE A 33 -14.55 4.57 7.11
C ILE A 33 -15.84 3.76 6.93
N SER A 34 -16.33 3.71 5.70
CA SER A 34 -17.59 3.05 5.35
C SER A 34 -17.49 1.53 5.28
N PHE A 35 -16.31 0.99 4.88
CA PHE A 35 -16.03 -0.45 4.83
C PHE A 35 -14.51 -0.71 4.70
N VAL A 36 -14.14 -1.95 4.98
CA VAL A 36 -12.79 -2.48 4.74
C VAL A 36 -12.84 -3.62 3.72
N LEU A 37 -11.99 -3.54 2.70
CA LEU A 37 -11.67 -4.67 1.81
C LEU A 37 -10.34 -5.28 2.26
N THR A 38 -10.34 -6.58 2.54
CA THR A 38 -9.11 -7.31 2.85
C THR A 38 -9.11 -8.67 2.17
N GLN A 39 -7.94 -9.29 2.02
CA GLN A 39 -7.89 -10.64 1.44
C GLN A 39 -8.55 -11.66 2.37
N PRO A 40 -9.15 -12.73 1.82
CA PRO A 40 -9.63 -13.85 2.61
C PRO A 40 -8.54 -14.44 3.50
N ASN A 41 -8.94 -14.96 4.65
CA ASN A 41 -8.05 -15.67 5.55
C ASN A 41 -7.36 -16.82 4.81
N LYS A 42 -6.05 -16.91 4.90
CA LYS A 42 -5.29 -18.00 4.29
C LYS A 42 -4.93 -19.02 5.36
N LYS A 43 -5.10 -20.29 5.04
CA LYS A 43 -4.54 -21.37 5.87
C LYS A 43 -3.02 -21.30 5.79
N SER A 44 -2.35 -21.10 6.91
CA SER A 44 -0.90 -21.00 6.99
C SER A 44 -0.32 -21.91 8.07
N GLY A 45 0.95 -22.31 7.88
CA GLY A 45 1.68 -23.15 8.83
C GLY A 45 1.41 -24.66 8.71
N ARG A 46 2.19 -25.45 9.46
CA ARG A 46 2.12 -26.93 9.44
C ARG A 46 0.81 -27.50 10.02
N GLY A 47 -0.01 -26.69 10.68
CA GLY A 47 -1.30 -27.08 11.27
C GLY A 47 -2.52 -26.63 10.46
N LEU A 48 -2.38 -25.96 9.33
CA LEU A 48 -3.49 -25.41 8.52
C LEU A 48 -4.46 -24.52 9.32
N GLU A 49 -3.98 -23.84 10.36
CA GLU A 49 -4.79 -22.86 11.08
C GLU A 49 -5.04 -21.64 10.19
N GLU A 50 -6.28 -21.14 10.20
CA GLU A 50 -6.62 -19.91 9.49
C GLU A 50 -5.92 -18.73 10.16
N SER A 51 -5.00 -18.07 9.44
CA SER A 51 -4.47 -16.81 9.91
C SER A 51 -5.56 -15.75 9.75
N LYS A 52 -6.18 -15.36 10.86
CA LYS A 52 -7.14 -14.24 10.86
C LYS A 52 -6.44 -12.96 10.42
N THR A 53 -7.14 -12.14 9.64
CA THR A 53 -6.64 -10.80 9.34
C THR A 53 -6.70 -9.94 10.62
N LEU A 54 -5.81 -8.94 10.71
CA LEU A 54 -5.80 -7.97 11.81
C LEU A 54 -7.11 -7.17 11.90
N PHE A 55 -7.86 -7.10 10.79
CA PHE A 55 -9.15 -6.40 10.73
C PHE A 55 -10.30 -7.15 11.40
N ASN A 56 -10.14 -8.42 11.81
CA ASN A 56 -11.25 -9.16 12.42
C ASN A 56 -11.68 -8.64 13.80
N ASP A 57 -10.81 -7.93 14.49
CA ASP A 57 -11.03 -7.43 15.86
C ASP A 57 -11.34 -5.92 15.91
N ILE A 58 -11.62 -5.29 14.77
CA ILE A 58 -12.03 -3.87 14.73
C ILE A 58 -13.48 -3.67 15.16
N ASP A 59 -13.88 -2.41 15.32
CA ASP A 59 -15.25 -2.04 15.69
C ASP A 59 -16.26 -2.73 14.75
N LYS A 60 -17.22 -3.45 15.37
CA LYS A 60 -18.25 -4.25 14.66
C LYS A 60 -19.18 -3.41 13.76
N ASN A 61 -19.10 -2.10 13.84
CA ASN A 61 -19.92 -1.21 13.01
C ASN A 61 -19.34 -0.98 11.60
N ILE A 62 -18.08 -1.35 11.37
CA ILE A 62 -17.43 -1.22 10.05
C ILE A 62 -17.46 -2.56 9.33
N PRO A 63 -18.20 -2.68 8.20
CA PRO A 63 -18.23 -3.91 7.41
C PRO A 63 -16.84 -4.30 6.91
N ILE A 64 -16.45 -5.57 7.18
CA ILE A 64 -15.22 -6.17 6.65
C ILE A 64 -15.61 -7.10 5.52
N LEU A 65 -15.16 -6.81 4.33
CA LEU A 65 -15.44 -7.56 3.12
C LEU A 65 -14.18 -8.33 2.69
N GLN A 66 -14.31 -9.63 2.53
CA GLN A 66 -13.22 -10.53 2.13
C GLN A 66 -13.57 -11.28 0.83
N PRO A 67 -13.88 -10.59 -0.26
CA PRO A 67 -14.30 -11.24 -1.49
C PRO A 67 -13.15 -12.06 -2.09
N GLU A 68 -13.44 -13.27 -2.55
CA GLU A 68 -12.51 -14.03 -3.39
C GLU A 68 -12.35 -13.36 -4.75
N ASN A 69 -13.45 -12.88 -5.30
CA ASN A 69 -13.51 -12.18 -6.57
C ASN A 69 -14.32 -10.89 -6.41
N LEU A 70 -13.72 -9.74 -6.76
CA LEU A 70 -14.41 -8.45 -6.72
C LEU A 70 -15.53 -8.32 -7.76
N ASN A 71 -15.55 -9.16 -8.80
CA ASN A 71 -16.60 -9.15 -9.84
C ASN A 71 -17.82 -10.02 -9.48
N ASP A 72 -17.89 -10.60 -8.28
CA ASP A 72 -19.09 -11.32 -7.84
C ASP A 72 -20.24 -10.36 -7.61
N GLN A 73 -21.44 -10.76 -8.05
CA GLN A 73 -22.65 -9.93 -7.97
C GLN A 73 -22.98 -9.48 -6.52
N ASP A 74 -22.77 -10.36 -5.54
CA ASP A 74 -23.00 -10.05 -4.14
C ASP A 74 -22.00 -8.98 -3.63
N THR A 75 -20.74 -9.08 -4.04
CA THR A 75 -19.69 -8.09 -3.73
C THR A 75 -20.03 -6.75 -4.34
N ILE A 76 -20.36 -6.71 -5.64
CA ILE A 76 -20.76 -5.51 -6.35
C ILE A 76 -21.99 -4.88 -5.68
N SER A 77 -23.05 -5.68 -5.44
CA SER A 77 -24.28 -5.21 -4.80
C SER A 77 -24.05 -4.64 -3.40
N THR A 78 -23.11 -5.22 -2.65
CA THR A 78 -22.81 -4.77 -1.29
C THR A 78 -22.06 -3.45 -1.31
N ILE A 79 -20.98 -3.34 -2.09
CA ILE A 79 -20.16 -2.14 -2.19
C ILE A 79 -20.96 -0.98 -2.79
N SER A 80 -21.74 -1.22 -3.86
CA SER A 80 -22.52 -0.18 -4.56
C SER A 80 -23.56 0.52 -3.71
N LYS A 81 -23.95 -0.05 -2.57
CA LYS A 81 -24.85 0.58 -1.60
C LYS A 81 -24.17 1.56 -0.67
N MET A 82 -22.83 1.50 -0.58
CA MET A 82 -22.03 2.30 0.34
C MET A 82 -21.43 3.48 -0.44
N LYS A 83 -21.99 4.68 -0.28
CA LYS A 83 -21.42 5.86 -0.94
C LYS A 83 -20.11 6.25 -0.28
N ILE A 84 -19.04 6.31 -1.08
CA ILE A 84 -17.72 6.77 -0.65
C ILE A 84 -17.19 7.87 -1.56
N ASP A 85 -16.40 8.76 -1.00
CA ASP A 85 -15.72 9.82 -1.74
C ASP A 85 -14.43 9.28 -2.38
N LEU A 86 -13.68 8.45 -1.64
CA LEU A 86 -12.37 7.94 -2.06
C LEU A 86 -12.19 6.49 -1.58
N LEU A 87 -11.53 5.63 -2.36
CA LEU A 87 -11.03 4.34 -1.90
C LEU A 87 -9.53 4.47 -1.59
N VAL A 88 -9.14 4.28 -0.33
CA VAL A 88 -7.74 4.27 0.09
C VAL A 88 -7.20 2.84 0.03
N VAL A 89 -6.10 2.64 -0.69
CA VAL A 89 -5.51 1.31 -0.93
C VAL A 89 -4.09 1.27 -0.40
N VAL A 90 -3.81 0.30 0.47
CA VAL A 90 -2.48 0.05 1.04
C VAL A 90 -2.19 -1.44 0.99
N ALA A 91 -1.30 -1.86 0.13
CA ALA A 91 -0.85 -3.26 0.03
C ALA A 91 -2.03 -4.27 0.04
N TYR A 92 -3.08 -4.04 -0.72
CA TYR A 92 -4.25 -4.91 -0.80
C TYR A 92 -3.93 -6.25 -1.45
N GLY A 93 -3.04 -6.24 -2.46
CA GLY A 93 -2.52 -7.44 -3.09
C GLY A 93 -3.48 -8.14 -4.06
N LYS A 94 -4.54 -7.45 -4.50
CA LYS A 94 -5.42 -7.86 -5.61
C LYS A 94 -5.56 -6.73 -6.61
N ILE A 95 -5.74 -7.08 -7.87
CA ILE A 95 -6.06 -6.11 -8.93
C ILE A 95 -7.49 -5.62 -8.71
N LEU A 96 -7.67 -4.31 -8.77
CA LEU A 96 -8.98 -3.67 -8.70
C LEU A 96 -9.58 -3.62 -10.12
N PRO A 97 -10.80 -4.15 -10.34
CA PRO A 97 -11.46 -4.05 -11.63
C PRO A 97 -11.94 -2.61 -11.90
N ASP A 98 -12.19 -2.29 -13.18
CA ASP A 98 -12.56 -0.95 -13.64
C ASP A 98 -13.71 -0.34 -12.85
N TRP A 99 -14.75 -1.13 -12.55
CA TRP A 99 -15.89 -0.65 -11.79
C TRP A 99 -15.53 -0.17 -10.38
N VAL A 100 -14.50 -0.76 -9.74
CA VAL A 100 -13.99 -0.30 -8.43
C VAL A 100 -13.20 0.99 -8.59
N LEU A 101 -12.42 1.12 -9.68
CA LEU A 101 -11.62 2.32 -9.94
C LEU A 101 -12.50 3.55 -10.21
N GLU A 102 -13.65 3.34 -10.84
CA GLU A 102 -14.60 4.40 -11.22
C GLU A 102 -15.67 4.67 -10.17
N TYR A 103 -15.88 3.76 -9.22
CA TYR A 103 -16.96 3.82 -8.24
C TYR A 103 -16.83 4.99 -7.25
N PRO A 104 -15.67 5.26 -6.61
CA PRO A 104 -15.54 6.39 -5.70
C PRO A 104 -15.52 7.73 -6.45
N LYS A 105 -16.14 8.75 -5.88
CA LYS A 105 -16.24 10.08 -6.50
C LYS A 105 -14.89 10.65 -6.96
N PHE A 106 -13.83 10.45 -6.15
CA PHE A 106 -12.47 10.91 -6.44
C PHE A 106 -11.52 9.76 -6.85
N GLY A 107 -12.08 8.56 -7.13
CA GLY A 107 -11.31 7.38 -7.55
C GLY A 107 -10.61 6.67 -6.41
N CYS A 108 -9.48 6.04 -6.71
CA CYS A 108 -8.72 5.21 -5.77
C CYS A 108 -7.33 5.81 -5.54
N LEU A 109 -6.97 6.00 -4.26
CA LEU A 109 -5.65 6.47 -3.81
C LEU A 109 -4.84 5.27 -3.35
N ASN A 110 -3.66 5.04 -3.94
CA ASN A 110 -2.68 4.08 -3.45
C ASN A 110 -1.54 4.79 -2.72
N ILE A 111 -1.12 4.19 -1.61
CA ILE A 111 0.12 4.57 -0.92
C ILE A 111 1.20 3.59 -1.34
N HIS A 112 2.14 4.06 -2.17
CA HIS A 112 3.23 3.26 -2.70
C HIS A 112 4.55 3.59 -1.97
N PHE A 113 5.26 2.55 -1.54
CA PHE A 113 6.45 2.68 -0.70
C PHE A 113 7.73 2.83 -1.52
N SER A 114 7.70 3.76 -2.48
CA SER A 114 8.85 4.26 -3.23
C SER A 114 8.60 5.67 -3.75
N LEU A 115 9.64 6.30 -4.28
CA LEU A 115 9.54 7.53 -5.09
C LEU A 115 9.24 7.13 -6.53
N LEU A 116 7.96 6.99 -6.88
CA LEU A 116 7.55 6.73 -8.25
C LEU A 116 8.10 7.82 -9.21
N PRO A 117 8.50 7.44 -10.43
CA PRO A 117 8.25 6.18 -11.13
C PRO A 117 9.24 5.06 -10.84
N LYS A 118 10.16 5.22 -9.88
CA LYS A 118 11.07 4.15 -9.48
C LYS A 118 10.36 3.09 -8.65
N TRP A 119 10.72 1.84 -8.89
CA TRP A 119 10.28 0.71 -8.08
C TRP A 119 8.77 0.45 -8.11
N ARG A 120 8.13 0.56 -9.31
CA ARG A 120 6.77 0.07 -9.50
C ARG A 120 6.70 -1.42 -9.21
N GLY A 121 5.70 -1.89 -8.46
CA GLY A 121 5.46 -3.31 -8.21
C GLY A 121 5.43 -3.71 -6.74
N ALA A 122 5.68 -5.01 -6.48
CA ALA A 122 5.31 -5.67 -5.23
C ALA A 122 6.30 -5.49 -4.07
N ALA A 123 7.58 -5.15 -4.33
CA ALA A 123 8.63 -5.15 -3.31
C ALA A 123 9.53 -3.90 -3.37
N PRO A 124 8.95 -2.68 -3.39
CA PRO A 124 9.72 -1.45 -3.57
C PRO A 124 10.76 -1.21 -2.48
N ILE A 125 10.45 -1.48 -1.22
CA ILE A 125 11.36 -1.27 -0.08
C ILE A 125 12.59 -2.17 -0.22
N GLN A 126 12.38 -3.47 -0.45
CA GLN A 126 13.48 -4.42 -0.58
C GLN A 126 14.37 -4.10 -1.79
N LYS A 127 13.75 -3.76 -2.93
CA LYS A 127 14.50 -3.44 -4.15
C LYS A 127 15.32 -2.16 -4.00
N ALA A 128 14.80 -1.12 -3.36
CA ALA A 128 15.54 0.11 -3.08
C ALA A 128 16.78 -0.16 -2.20
N ILE A 129 16.61 -0.91 -1.09
CA ILE A 129 17.72 -1.27 -0.20
C ILE A 129 18.75 -2.17 -0.94
N ALA A 130 18.28 -3.21 -1.63
CA ALA A 130 19.17 -4.14 -2.36
C ALA A 130 19.98 -3.42 -3.46
N ASN A 131 19.39 -2.40 -4.09
CA ASN A 131 20.09 -1.55 -5.07
C ASN A 131 21.10 -0.59 -4.41
N GLY A 132 21.00 -0.38 -3.10
CA GLY A 132 21.83 0.58 -2.36
C GLY A 132 21.42 2.01 -2.52
N ASP A 133 20.12 2.25 -2.72
CA ASP A 133 19.55 3.59 -2.75
C ASP A 133 19.70 4.23 -1.37
N LYS A 134 20.15 5.47 -1.33
CA LYS A 134 20.27 6.22 -0.07
C LYS A 134 18.94 6.89 0.32
N ILE A 135 18.18 7.28 -0.69
CA ILE A 135 16.87 7.93 -0.55
C ILE A 135 15.83 7.07 -1.23
N SER A 136 14.79 6.77 -0.51
CA SER A 136 13.52 6.25 -1.01
C SER A 136 12.39 7.20 -0.60
N GLY A 137 11.15 6.74 -0.53
CA GLY A 137 10.06 7.59 -0.08
C GLY A 137 8.70 6.95 -0.21
N ILE A 138 7.69 7.80 -0.10
CA ILE A 138 6.28 7.46 -0.24
C ILE A 138 5.72 8.25 -1.42
N SER A 139 4.96 7.58 -2.28
CA SER A 139 4.17 8.24 -3.32
C SER A 139 2.68 7.97 -3.09
N PHE A 140 1.90 9.03 -3.00
CA PHE A 140 0.45 9.03 -3.00
C PHE A 140 -0.02 9.17 -4.44
N MET A 141 -0.55 8.10 -5.03
CA MET A 141 -0.89 8.06 -6.44
C MET A 141 -2.34 7.64 -6.70
N LYS A 142 -2.92 8.13 -7.78
CA LYS A 142 -4.20 7.64 -8.30
C LYS A 142 -4.00 6.26 -8.93
N ILE A 143 -4.86 5.30 -8.62
CA ILE A 143 -4.78 3.99 -9.25
C ILE A 143 -5.38 4.07 -10.65
N VAL A 144 -4.69 3.43 -11.59
CA VAL A 144 -5.10 3.18 -12.97
C VAL A 144 -4.91 1.68 -13.29
N ASN A 145 -5.33 1.23 -14.48
CA ASN A 145 -5.22 -0.18 -14.86
C ASN A 145 -3.78 -0.69 -15.01
N GLU A 146 -2.84 0.19 -15.38
CA GLU A 146 -1.43 -0.17 -15.46
C GLU A 146 -0.80 -0.14 -14.06
N LEU A 147 -0.01 -1.18 -13.75
CA LEU A 147 0.60 -1.37 -12.43
C LEU A 147 1.44 -0.17 -12.00
N ASP A 148 1.03 0.46 -10.90
CA ASP A 148 1.69 1.60 -10.25
C ASP A 148 2.09 2.74 -11.20
N ALA A 149 1.36 2.88 -12.34
CA ALA A 149 1.64 3.86 -13.38
C ALA A 149 0.79 5.12 -13.30
N GLY A 150 -0.18 5.16 -12.39
CA GLY A 150 -1.09 6.29 -12.28
C GLY A 150 -0.41 7.60 -11.84
N PRO A 151 -1.05 8.74 -12.09
CA PRO A 151 -0.50 10.04 -11.75
C PRO A 151 -0.37 10.23 -10.23
N ILE A 152 0.63 10.99 -9.82
CA ILE A 152 1.05 11.17 -8.44
C ILE A 152 0.47 12.46 -7.87
N TYR A 153 -0.24 12.37 -6.76
CA TYR A 153 -0.70 13.55 -6.01
C TYR A 153 0.44 14.19 -5.22
N GLU A 154 1.27 13.38 -4.55
CA GLU A 154 2.37 13.86 -3.72
C GLU A 154 3.39 12.77 -3.45
N SER A 155 4.65 13.17 -3.23
CA SER A 155 5.72 12.27 -2.81
C SER A 155 6.57 12.90 -1.71
N PHE A 156 7.05 12.05 -0.80
CA PHE A 156 7.88 12.45 0.33
C PHE A 156 9.14 11.61 0.38
N ASN A 157 10.28 12.28 0.44
CA ASN A 157 11.59 11.63 0.52
C ASN A 157 11.84 11.08 1.92
N VAL A 158 12.46 9.91 1.99
CA VAL A 158 12.89 9.26 3.24
C VAL A 158 14.33 8.77 3.07
N ASP A 159 15.20 9.15 4.00
CA ASP A 159 16.57 8.64 4.06
C ASP A 159 16.56 7.19 4.59
N ILE A 160 17.05 6.26 3.75
CA ILE A 160 17.17 4.84 4.03
C ILE A 160 18.61 4.34 3.99
N GLU A 161 19.62 5.25 3.93
CA GLU A 161 21.03 4.88 3.86
C GLU A 161 21.39 3.99 5.05
N ASP A 162 22.04 2.85 4.76
CA ASP A 162 22.44 1.82 5.73
C ASP A 162 21.29 1.22 6.59
N ASN A 163 20.05 1.50 6.29
CA ASN A 163 18.91 0.90 6.98
C ASN A 163 18.69 -0.54 6.49
N ASP A 164 18.30 -1.41 7.41
CA ASP A 164 17.70 -2.68 7.05
C ASP A 164 16.21 -2.53 6.71
N PHE A 165 15.60 -3.65 6.25
CA PHE A 165 14.20 -3.67 5.86
C PHE A 165 13.27 -3.11 6.94
N PHE A 166 13.44 -3.50 8.20
CA PHE A 166 12.54 -3.08 9.30
C PHE A 166 12.67 -1.60 9.60
N GLN A 167 13.90 -1.09 9.64
CA GLN A 167 14.17 0.32 9.87
C GLN A 167 13.65 1.21 8.73
N ALA A 168 13.81 0.76 7.48
CA ALA A 168 13.29 1.48 6.33
C ALA A 168 11.75 1.43 6.28
N GLU A 169 11.13 0.26 6.54
CA GLU A 169 9.67 0.09 6.59
C GLU A 169 9.06 1.01 7.66
N GLU A 170 9.66 1.09 8.86
CA GLU A 170 9.22 1.97 9.94
C GLU A 170 9.24 3.45 9.55
N LYS A 171 10.37 3.96 9.04
CA LYS A 171 10.50 5.36 8.61
C LYS A 171 9.52 5.72 7.50
N LEU A 172 9.35 4.82 6.53
CA LEU A 172 8.41 5.00 5.43
C LEU A 172 6.96 5.00 5.93
N LEU A 173 6.63 4.09 6.86
CA LEU A 173 5.32 4.05 7.50
C LEU A 173 5.04 5.35 8.26
N GLU A 174 5.94 5.80 9.14
CA GLU A 174 5.78 7.05 9.88
C GLU A 174 5.56 8.23 8.95
N THR A 175 6.35 8.35 7.88
CA THR A 175 6.20 9.41 6.89
C THR A 175 4.83 9.35 6.22
N SER A 176 4.36 8.17 5.82
CA SER A 176 3.06 8.05 5.17
C SER A 176 1.90 8.37 6.12
N LEU A 177 1.96 7.94 7.38
CA LEU A 177 0.96 8.26 8.41
C LEU A 177 0.89 9.77 8.70
N MET A 178 2.04 10.44 8.71
CA MET A 178 2.11 11.89 8.92
C MET A 178 1.35 12.68 7.84
N HIS A 179 1.33 12.19 6.60
CA HIS A 179 0.82 12.95 5.46
C HIS A 179 -0.53 12.48 4.91
N ILE A 180 -0.93 11.23 5.18
CA ILE A 180 -2.10 10.61 4.53
C ILE A 180 -3.40 11.42 4.71
N SER A 181 -3.70 11.91 5.91
CA SER A 181 -4.94 12.66 6.17
C SER A 181 -4.96 13.99 5.43
N SER A 182 -3.83 14.69 5.37
CA SER A 182 -3.70 15.94 4.60
C SER A 182 -3.88 15.70 3.11
N VAL A 183 -3.26 14.66 2.56
CA VAL A 183 -3.38 14.31 1.13
C VAL A 183 -4.83 13.95 0.78
N ILE A 184 -5.53 13.18 1.61
CA ILE A 184 -6.95 12.85 1.40
C ILE A 184 -7.79 14.15 1.39
N ASN A 185 -7.59 15.05 2.34
CA ASN A 185 -8.31 16.31 2.41
C ASN A 185 -8.10 17.15 1.14
N GLU A 186 -6.87 17.29 0.67
CA GLU A 186 -6.54 18.05 -0.55
C GLU A 186 -7.17 17.42 -1.82
N ILE A 187 -7.20 16.09 -1.92
CA ILE A 187 -7.84 15.38 -3.04
C ILE A 187 -9.35 15.67 -3.05
N VAL A 188 -10.02 15.50 -1.90
CA VAL A 188 -11.48 15.64 -1.80
C VAL A 188 -11.90 17.09 -1.94
N ALA A 189 -11.12 18.05 -1.45
CA ALA A 189 -11.33 19.47 -1.68
C ALA A 189 -11.06 19.90 -3.14
N ASN A 190 -10.55 18.99 -3.98
CA ASN A 190 -10.13 19.25 -5.36
C ASN A 190 -9.06 20.35 -5.49
N ASN A 191 -8.27 20.54 -4.43
CA ASN A 191 -7.18 21.51 -4.40
C ASN A 191 -5.90 20.97 -5.04
N LYS A 192 -5.78 19.62 -5.14
CA LYS A 192 -4.60 18.94 -5.64
C LYS A 192 -4.93 18.09 -6.86
N GLN A 193 -4.32 18.42 -7.97
CA GLN A 193 -4.37 17.61 -9.18
C GLN A 193 -3.13 16.71 -9.25
N PRO A 194 -3.27 15.44 -9.62
CA PRO A 194 -2.13 14.53 -9.72
C PRO A 194 -1.34 14.79 -11.01
N GLU A 195 -0.02 14.59 -10.95
CA GLU A 195 0.90 14.77 -12.07
C GLU A 195 1.30 13.43 -12.67
N GLU A 196 1.39 13.37 -14.00
CA GLU A 196 1.80 12.17 -14.73
C GLU A 196 3.25 11.79 -14.41
N GLN A 197 3.50 10.49 -14.31
CA GLN A 197 4.83 9.96 -14.04
C GLN A 197 5.76 10.12 -15.27
N ASN A 198 7.04 10.41 -15.03
CA ASN A 198 8.06 10.44 -16.11
C ASN A 198 8.37 9.00 -16.57
N SER A 199 7.87 8.61 -17.74
CA SER A 199 8.06 7.27 -18.28
C SER A 199 9.53 6.87 -18.56
N LYS A 200 10.45 7.83 -18.62
CA LYS A 200 11.89 7.57 -18.86
C LYS A 200 12.64 7.10 -17.61
N GLU A 201 12.05 7.28 -16.42
CA GLU A 201 12.67 6.95 -15.13
C GLU A 201 12.05 5.72 -14.46
N VAL A 202 11.17 5.02 -15.16
CA VAL A 202 10.48 3.84 -14.63
C VAL A 202 11.48 2.72 -14.35
N THR A 203 11.40 2.19 -13.12
CA THR A 203 12.03 0.93 -12.74
C THR A 203 11.03 0.03 -12.02
N TYR A 204 11.30 -1.28 -11.98
CA TYR A 204 10.36 -2.25 -11.44
C TYR A 204 10.91 -2.97 -10.22
N ALA A 205 10.02 -3.21 -9.26
CA ALA A 205 10.24 -3.97 -8.04
C ALA A 205 9.38 -5.24 -8.07
N GLU A 206 9.85 -6.24 -8.79
CA GLU A 206 9.19 -7.54 -8.89
C GLU A 206 9.02 -8.17 -7.52
N LYS A 207 8.06 -9.08 -7.43
CA LYS A 207 7.84 -9.87 -6.22
C LYS A 207 9.12 -10.64 -5.89
N ILE A 208 9.53 -10.53 -4.63
CA ILE A 208 10.66 -11.31 -4.09
C ILE A 208 10.24 -12.77 -3.97
N ASP A 209 11.09 -13.68 -4.37
CA ASP A 209 10.93 -15.10 -4.17
C ASP A 209 12.05 -15.69 -3.27
N ARG A 210 12.03 -17.00 -3.06
CA ARG A 210 12.98 -17.68 -2.19
C ARG A 210 14.41 -17.64 -2.76
N ASP A 211 14.54 -17.70 -4.07
CA ASP A 211 15.83 -17.79 -4.74
C ASP A 211 16.57 -16.44 -4.75
N ASP A 212 15.83 -15.31 -4.60
CA ASP A 212 16.44 -13.98 -4.37
C ASP A 212 17.35 -13.96 -3.13
N GLY A 213 17.12 -14.86 -2.16
CA GLY A 213 17.94 -15.01 -0.96
C GLY A 213 19.17 -15.87 -1.12
N LEU A 214 19.37 -16.55 -2.26
CA LEU A 214 20.57 -17.37 -2.48
C LEU A 214 21.77 -16.48 -2.78
N VAL A 215 22.82 -16.61 -1.96
CA VAL A 215 24.07 -15.84 -2.17
C VAL A 215 24.80 -16.34 -3.41
N ASN A 216 25.04 -15.41 -4.32
CA ASN A 216 25.97 -15.65 -5.42
C ASN A 216 27.36 -15.10 -5.03
N TRP A 217 28.32 -15.97 -4.90
CA TRP A 217 29.70 -15.62 -4.48
C TRP A 217 30.48 -14.77 -5.50
N SER A 218 29.92 -14.51 -6.68
CA SER A 218 30.43 -13.52 -7.61
C SER A 218 30.05 -12.08 -7.27
N TRP A 219 29.09 -11.88 -6.35
CA TRP A 219 28.69 -10.54 -5.92
C TRP A 219 29.78 -9.84 -5.12
N GLY A 220 29.89 -8.53 -5.31
CA GLY A 220 30.74 -7.70 -4.48
C GLY A 220 30.24 -7.59 -3.03
N VAL A 221 31.14 -7.30 -2.09
CA VAL A 221 30.84 -7.17 -0.66
C VAL A 221 29.70 -6.19 -0.40
N LYS A 222 29.67 -5.06 -1.12
CA LYS A 222 28.59 -4.06 -1.00
C LYS A 222 27.23 -4.63 -1.42
N GLU A 223 27.20 -5.39 -2.50
CA GLU A 223 25.97 -6.02 -2.99
C GLU A 223 25.42 -7.05 -1.99
N ILE A 224 26.30 -7.91 -1.45
CA ILE A 224 25.92 -8.87 -0.41
C ILE A 224 25.41 -8.15 0.82
N LYS A 225 26.08 -7.07 1.28
CA LYS A 225 25.61 -6.25 2.40
C LYS A 225 24.20 -5.69 2.15
N ASN A 226 23.98 -5.07 0.99
CA ASN A 226 22.70 -4.46 0.66
C ASN A 226 21.58 -5.53 0.62
N LYS A 227 21.81 -6.67 -0.02
CA LYS A 227 20.83 -7.76 -0.05
C LYS A 227 20.58 -8.35 1.35
N PHE A 228 21.60 -8.45 2.19
CA PHE A 228 21.46 -8.87 3.58
C PHE A 228 20.54 -7.90 4.37
N LEU A 229 20.69 -6.61 4.18
CA LEU A 229 19.83 -5.60 4.80
C LEU A 229 18.41 -5.64 4.24
N ALA A 230 18.26 -5.77 2.91
CA ALA A 230 16.98 -5.80 2.22
C ALA A 230 16.11 -7.01 2.58
N TYR A 231 16.74 -8.17 2.75
CA TYR A 231 16.04 -9.45 2.88
C TYR A 231 15.97 -9.97 4.33
N LYS A 232 16.15 -9.11 5.33
CA LYS A 232 16.07 -9.50 6.74
C LYS A 232 14.74 -10.14 7.15
N LYS A 233 13.63 -9.72 6.54
CA LYS A 233 12.30 -10.29 6.79
C LYS A 233 12.07 -11.54 5.96
N TRP A 234 12.36 -11.45 4.67
CA TRP A 234 12.15 -12.49 3.66
C TRP A 234 12.92 -12.13 2.39
N PRO A 235 13.57 -13.12 1.74
CA PRO A 235 13.65 -14.57 2.04
C PRO A 235 14.75 -14.96 3.03
N VAL A 236 15.51 -14.01 3.55
CA VAL A 236 16.75 -14.18 4.33
C VAL A 236 17.88 -14.75 3.47
N LEU A 237 19.08 -14.17 3.54
CA LEU A 237 20.20 -14.70 2.77
C LEU A 237 20.62 -16.09 3.26
N SER A 238 20.85 -16.98 2.32
CA SER A 238 21.33 -18.34 2.53
C SER A 238 22.35 -18.75 1.46
N PHE A 239 23.16 -19.78 1.73
CA PHE A 239 24.21 -20.31 0.85
C PHE A 239 24.25 -21.83 0.92
#